data_2ed92919d70af35e4dc9555aaae8cf85
#
_entry.id   2ed92919d70af35e4dc9555aaae8cf85
#
_cell.length_a   1.000
_cell.length_b   1.000
_cell.length_c   1.000
_cell.angle_alpha   90.00
_cell.angle_beta   90.00
_cell.angle_gamma   90.00
#
_symmetry.space_group_name_H-M   'P 1'
#
loop_
_entity.id
_entity.type
_entity.pdbx_description
1 polymer ?
#
loop_
_entity_poly.entity_id
_entity_poly.type
_entity_poly.pdbx_seq_one_letter_code
_entity_poly.pdbx_strand_id
1 'polypeptide(L)'
;MADTNLPPIAYPNTPGFKPDSYVPVGGVILASDPIEYNVGRQTVTLKVRNTGDRPVQVGSHYHFFEVNRYLEFDREKAYGYHLNIPATTAVRFEPGDEKEVELVAYSGKRRVIGFDDLVNGYTGLEDLPSFYPKKIEAFRRMREYGFKSVPEDEADAEYTQNQAKK
;
A
#
# COMPACT_ATOMS: atom_id res chain seq x y z
N MET A 1 -11.61 -25.98 -36.44
CA MET A 1 -12.71 -26.50 -35.60
C MET A 1 -12.08 -27.14 -34.39
N ALA A 2 -12.26 -26.58 -33.20
CA ALA A 2 -11.72 -27.15 -31.98
C ALA A 2 -12.51 -28.41 -31.62
N ASP A 3 -11.80 -29.47 -31.29
CA ASP A 3 -12.36 -30.76 -30.92
C ASP A 3 -13.12 -30.63 -29.61
N THR A 4 -14.44 -30.66 -29.65
CA THR A 4 -15.35 -30.45 -28.53
C THR A 4 -15.55 -31.68 -27.65
N ASN A 5 -14.69 -32.70 -27.78
CA ASN A 5 -14.88 -34.00 -27.15
C ASN A 5 -13.86 -34.32 -26.05
N LEU A 6 -13.39 -33.30 -25.34
CA LEU A 6 -12.59 -33.53 -24.14
C LEU A 6 -13.50 -33.87 -22.96
N PRO A 7 -13.21 -34.93 -22.18
CA PRO A 7 -13.99 -35.24 -20.99
C PRO A 7 -13.93 -34.09 -19.97
N PRO A 8 -15.04 -33.81 -19.28
CA PRO A 8 -15.04 -32.75 -18.28
C PRO A 8 -14.01 -33.06 -17.18
N ILE A 9 -13.13 -32.08 -16.91
CA ILE A 9 -12.19 -32.16 -15.81
C ILE A 9 -13.01 -31.99 -14.51
N ALA A 10 -13.30 -33.11 -13.85
CA ALA A 10 -13.96 -33.08 -12.54
C ALA A 10 -12.93 -32.64 -11.48
N TYR A 11 -13.10 -31.46 -10.91
CA TYR A 11 -12.44 -31.05 -9.67
C TYR A 11 -13.37 -31.44 -8.50
N PRO A 12 -13.07 -32.54 -7.78
CA PRO A 12 -13.88 -32.90 -6.64
C PRO A 12 -13.70 -31.87 -5.53
N ASN A 13 -14.81 -31.36 -4.99
CA ASN A 13 -14.91 -30.52 -3.79
C ASN A 13 -14.74 -29.00 -3.94
N THR A 14 -14.95 -28.41 -5.11
CA THR A 14 -15.07 -26.94 -5.22
C THR A 14 -16.55 -26.55 -5.06
N PRO A 15 -16.95 -25.82 -4.01
CA PRO A 15 -18.32 -25.34 -3.88
C PRO A 15 -18.71 -24.49 -5.08
N GLY A 16 -19.83 -24.81 -5.75
CA GLY A 16 -20.35 -24.07 -6.89
C GLY A 16 -19.80 -24.49 -8.27
N PHE A 17 -18.94 -25.50 -8.34
CA PHE A 17 -18.48 -26.05 -9.62
C PHE A 17 -19.64 -26.72 -10.37
N LYS A 18 -19.93 -26.23 -11.59
CA LYS A 18 -20.86 -26.87 -12.52
C LYS A 18 -20.06 -27.67 -13.52
N PRO A 19 -20.22 -29.02 -13.57
CA PRO A 19 -19.43 -29.90 -14.45
C PRO A 19 -19.63 -29.64 -15.96
N ASP A 20 -20.62 -28.84 -16.34
CA ASP A 20 -20.95 -28.56 -17.73
C ASP A 20 -20.25 -27.31 -18.31
N SER A 21 -19.44 -26.60 -17.53
CA SER A 21 -18.71 -25.41 -18.00
C SER A 21 -17.24 -25.77 -18.29
N TYR A 22 -16.91 -25.89 -19.58
CA TYR A 22 -15.50 -26.02 -19.99
C TYR A 22 -14.77 -24.67 -19.73
N VAL A 23 -13.75 -24.74 -18.90
CA VAL A 23 -12.84 -23.62 -18.68
C VAL A 23 -11.50 -23.99 -19.30
N PRO A 24 -11.02 -23.28 -20.33
CA PRO A 24 -9.73 -23.57 -20.95
C PRO A 24 -8.58 -23.37 -19.94
N VAL A 25 -7.44 -24.01 -20.21
CA VAL A 25 -6.22 -23.82 -19.39
C VAL A 25 -5.87 -22.32 -19.30
N GLY A 26 -5.72 -21.80 -18.09
CA GLY A 26 -5.54 -20.36 -17.83
C GLY A 26 -6.84 -19.55 -17.78
N GLY A 27 -7.99 -20.18 -18.00
CA GLY A 27 -9.28 -19.53 -17.81
C GLY A 27 -9.63 -19.33 -16.34
N VAL A 28 -10.54 -18.39 -16.07
CA VAL A 28 -10.98 -18.01 -14.72
C VAL A 28 -12.50 -18.17 -14.63
N ILE A 29 -12.97 -18.79 -13.56
CA ILE A 29 -14.40 -18.79 -13.18
C ILE A 29 -14.59 -17.69 -12.15
N LEU A 30 -15.30 -16.63 -12.54
CA LEU A 30 -15.59 -15.52 -11.64
C LEU A 30 -16.79 -15.86 -10.74
N ALA A 31 -16.71 -15.51 -9.47
CA ALA A 31 -17.88 -15.43 -8.61
C ALA A 31 -18.75 -14.24 -8.99
N SER A 32 -20.05 -14.30 -8.68
CA SER A 32 -21.00 -13.20 -8.93
C SER A 32 -20.82 -12.03 -7.98
N ASP A 33 -20.34 -12.32 -6.78
CA ASP A 33 -20.26 -11.35 -5.70
C ASP A 33 -18.89 -10.66 -5.64
N PRO A 34 -18.84 -9.36 -5.29
CA PRO A 34 -17.59 -8.65 -5.05
C PRO A 34 -16.80 -9.31 -3.91
N ILE A 35 -15.48 -9.32 -4.02
CA ILE A 35 -14.58 -9.77 -2.95
C ILE A 35 -14.23 -8.58 -2.08
N GLU A 36 -14.66 -8.60 -0.80
CA GLU A 36 -14.20 -7.64 0.18
C GLU A 36 -12.80 -8.01 0.67
N TYR A 37 -11.91 -7.04 0.76
CA TYR A 37 -10.55 -7.22 1.26
C TYR A 37 -10.22 -6.22 2.36
N ASN A 38 -9.27 -6.58 3.24
CA ASN A 38 -8.81 -5.78 4.38
C ASN A 38 -9.90 -5.42 5.41
N VAL A 39 -11.01 -6.13 5.45
CA VAL A 39 -12.13 -5.88 6.38
C VAL A 39 -11.64 -5.93 7.84
N GLY A 40 -12.04 -4.93 8.62
CA GLY A 40 -11.72 -4.84 10.05
C GLY A 40 -10.27 -4.49 10.37
N ARG A 41 -9.43 -4.21 9.36
CA ARG A 41 -8.06 -3.72 9.57
C ARG A 41 -8.06 -2.22 9.81
N GLN A 42 -7.10 -1.77 10.61
CA GLN A 42 -6.91 -0.34 10.88
C GLN A 42 -6.49 0.39 9.60
N THR A 43 -7.14 1.51 9.30
CA THR A 43 -6.82 2.37 8.16
C THR A 43 -6.44 3.76 8.63
N VAL A 44 -5.70 4.49 7.79
CA VAL A 44 -5.38 5.90 7.94
C VAL A 44 -5.40 6.55 6.56
N THR A 45 -5.95 7.75 6.47
CA THR A 45 -5.96 8.55 5.25
C THR A 45 -4.91 9.65 5.38
N LEU A 46 -4.09 9.85 4.34
CA LEU A 46 -3.02 10.85 4.32
C LEU A 46 -3.04 11.62 3.00
N LYS A 47 -2.73 12.91 3.08
CA LYS A 47 -2.39 13.73 1.91
C LYS A 47 -0.91 13.54 1.57
N VAL A 48 -0.64 13.26 0.31
CA VAL A 48 0.71 12.96 -0.20
C VAL A 48 1.00 13.89 -1.37
N ARG A 49 2.08 14.66 -1.27
CA ARG A 49 2.55 15.57 -2.31
C ARG A 49 3.85 15.08 -2.93
N ASN A 50 3.92 15.05 -4.25
CA ASN A 50 5.18 14.83 -4.95
C ASN A 50 5.93 16.17 -5.10
N THR A 51 7.00 16.33 -4.34
CA THR A 51 7.85 17.54 -4.37
C THR A 51 9.07 17.40 -5.28
N GLY A 52 9.16 16.27 -5.99
CA GLY A 52 10.23 16.01 -6.97
C GLY A 52 9.90 16.51 -8.37
N ASP A 53 10.83 16.31 -9.28
CA ASP A 53 10.75 16.69 -10.70
C ASP A 53 10.31 15.54 -11.61
N ARG A 54 10.05 14.37 -11.05
CA ARG A 54 9.72 13.14 -11.77
C ARG A 54 8.49 12.46 -11.18
N PRO A 55 7.72 11.74 -12.02
CA PRO A 55 6.63 10.91 -11.53
C PRO A 55 7.14 9.83 -10.59
N VAL A 56 6.40 9.57 -9.51
CA VAL A 56 6.65 8.46 -8.59
C VAL A 56 5.44 7.53 -8.60
N GLN A 57 5.70 6.24 -8.75
CA GLN A 57 4.65 5.21 -8.68
C GLN A 57 4.90 4.32 -7.48
N VAL A 58 3.87 4.15 -6.65
CA VAL A 58 3.92 3.34 -5.42
C VAL A 58 3.01 2.13 -5.58
N GLY A 59 3.58 0.93 -5.48
CA GLY A 59 2.83 -0.32 -5.52
C GLY A 59 1.99 -0.56 -4.26
N SER A 60 0.92 -1.33 -4.41
CA SER A 60 -0.07 -1.58 -3.35
C SER A 60 0.53 -2.01 -2.01
N HIS A 61 1.54 -2.88 -2.02
CA HIS A 61 2.09 -3.50 -0.82
C HIS A 61 3.45 -2.93 -0.39
N TYR A 62 3.91 -1.82 -1.00
CA TYR A 62 5.12 -1.15 -0.55
C TYR A 62 4.90 -0.55 0.85
N HIS A 63 5.89 -0.66 1.75
CA HIS A 63 5.82 -0.03 3.07
C HIS A 63 5.79 1.49 2.90
N PHE A 64 4.62 2.10 3.15
CA PHE A 64 4.38 3.49 2.74
C PHE A 64 5.29 4.49 3.45
N PHE A 65 5.70 4.20 4.68
CA PHE A 65 6.72 4.97 5.40
C PHE A 65 8.04 5.13 4.62
N GLU A 66 8.43 4.10 3.84
CA GLU A 66 9.70 4.03 3.13
C GLU A 66 9.63 4.45 1.66
N VAL A 67 8.48 4.91 1.16
CA VAL A 67 8.36 5.34 -0.24
C VAL A 67 9.29 6.52 -0.54
N ASN A 68 9.57 6.73 -1.81
CA ASN A 68 10.49 7.73 -2.34
C ASN A 68 10.57 9.01 -1.50
N ARG A 69 11.80 9.46 -1.20
CA ARG A 69 12.10 10.61 -0.32
C ARG A 69 11.48 11.94 -0.75
N TYR A 70 11.14 12.09 -2.04
CA TYR A 70 10.51 13.30 -2.58
C TYR A 70 8.99 13.32 -2.43
N LEU A 71 8.37 12.20 -2.01
CA LEU A 71 6.99 12.22 -1.54
C LEU A 71 6.95 12.78 -0.12
N GLU A 72 6.17 13.83 0.07
CA GLU A 72 6.01 14.56 1.33
C GLU A 72 4.63 14.29 1.91
N PHE A 73 4.60 13.82 3.15
CA PHE A 73 3.39 13.48 3.92
C PHE A 73 3.78 13.19 5.37
N ASP A 74 2.82 12.96 6.25
CA ASP A 74 3.07 12.51 7.63
C ASP A 74 3.56 11.04 7.63
N ARG A 75 4.89 10.88 7.53
CA ARG A 75 5.49 9.53 7.50
C ARG A 75 5.32 8.79 8.81
N GLU A 76 5.22 9.49 9.94
CA GLU A 76 5.05 8.84 11.23
C GLU A 76 3.72 8.10 11.31
N LYS A 77 2.64 8.71 10.78
CA LYS A 77 1.33 8.06 10.64
C LYS A 77 1.33 6.89 9.66
N ALA A 78 2.22 6.90 8.66
CA ALA A 78 2.33 5.84 7.67
C ALA A 78 3.18 4.63 8.12
N TYR A 79 3.79 4.68 9.31
CA TYR A 79 4.63 3.61 9.81
C TYR A 79 3.82 2.32 10.06
N GLY A 80 4.17 1.24 9.38
CA GLY A 80 3.46 -0.04 9.48
C GLY A 80 2.23 -0.16 8.58
N TYR A 81 2.08 0.74 7.60
CA TYR A 81 0.96 0.74 6.66
C TYR A 81 1.42 0.58 5.21
N HIS A 82 0.52 0.11 4.37
CA HIS A 82 0.62 0.07 2.91
C HIS A 82 -0.67 0.60 2.28
N LEU A 83 -0.66 0.87 0.96
CA LEU A 83 -1.86 1.36 0.26
C LEU A 83 -3.03 0.38 0.38
N ASN A 84 -4.23 0.89 0.67
CA ASN A 84 -5.47 0.10 0.69
C ASN A 84 -6.08 -0.03 -0.71
N ILE A 85 -5.31 -0.63 -1.62
CA ILE A 85 -5.71 -0.89 -3.01
C ILE A 85 -5.46 -2.36 -3.34
N PRO A 86 -6.10 -2.92 -4.38
CA PRO A 86 -5.90 -4.30 -4.79
C PRO A 86 -4.43 -4.62 -5.08
N ALA A 87 -4.02 -5.85 -4.78
CA ALA A 87 -2.70 -6.35 -5.16
C ALA A 87 -2.46 -6.16 -6.67
N THR A 88 -1.20 -5.99 -7.07
CA THR A 88 -0.76 -5.71 -8.46
C THR A 88 -1.14 -4.32 -9.02
N THR A 89 -1.81 -3.49 -8.23
CA THR A 89 -2.11 -2.09 -8.61
C THR A 89 -1.15 -1.12 -7.95
N ALA A 90 -1.16 0.13 -8.39
CA ALA A 90 -0.28 1.18 -7.89
C ALA A 90 -0.94 2.56 -7.98
N VAL A 91 -0.50 3.49 -7.15
CA VAL A 91 -0.83 4.92 -7.25
C VAL A 91 0.35 5.68 -7.84
N ARG A 92 0.09 6.53 -8.82
CA ARG A 92 1.08 7.38 -9.47
C ARG A 92 0.87 8.83 -9.04
N PHE A 93 1.97 9.49 -8.67
CA PHE A 93 2.04 10.90 -8.29
C PHE A 93 2.87 11.65 -9.32
N GLU A 94 2.28 12.56 -10.09
CA GLU A 94 3.01 13.44 -11.00
C GLU A 94 3.76 14.54 -10.23
N PRO A 95 4.79 15.17 -10.80
CA PRO A 95 5.47 16.29 -10.18
C PRO A 95 4.50 17.41 -9.78
N GLY A 96 4.52 17.79 -8.51
CA GLY A 96 3.63 18.81 -7.95
C GLY A 96 2.22 18.33 -7.60
N ASP A 97 1.85 17.07 -7.93
CA ASP A 97 0.58 16.49 -7.54
C ASP A 97 0.47 16.37 -6.01
N GLU A 98 -0.73 16.66 -5.53
CA GLU A 98 -1.17 16.30 -4.19
C GLU A 98 -2.38 15.38 -4.29
N LYS A 99 -2.33 14.24 -3.60
CA LYS A 99 -3.40 13.23 -3.60
C LYS A 99 -3.65 12.74 -2.20
N GLU A 100 -4.92 12.54 -1.89
CA GLU A 100 -5.31 11.81 -0.69
C GLU A 100 -5.30 10.30 -0.98
N VAL A 101 -4.70 9.53 -0.09
CA VAL A 101 -4.61 8.07 -0.18
C VAL A 101 -5.02 7.42 1.12
N GLU A 102 -5.73 6.32 1.02
CA GLU A 102 -6.03 5.47 2.17
C GLU A 102 -4.98 4.38 2.30
N LEU A 103 -4.44 4.24 3.50
CA LEU A 103 -3.49 3.21 3.88
C LEU A 103 -4.15 2.22 4.84
N VAL A 104 -3.67 0.97 4.82
CA VAL A 104 -4.12 -0.09 5.72
C VAL A 104 -2.93 -0.72 6.42
N ALA A 105 -3.08 -1.03 7.71
CA ALA A 105 -2.02 -1.63 8.51
C ALA A 105 -1.60 -3.00 7.96
N TYR A 106 -0.31 -3.32 7.98
CA TYR A 106 0.15 -4.68 7.71
C TYR A 106 -0.49 -5.69 8.67
N SER A 107 -0.72 -6.88 8.18
CA SER A 107 -1.20 -8.03 8.96
C SER A 107 -0.11 -9.10 9.11
N GLY A 108 -0.47 -10.24 9.65
CA GLY A 108 0.44 -11.35 9.86
C GLY A 108 1.55 -11.02 10.86
N LYS A 109 2.79 -11.36 10.53
CA LYS A 109 3.95 -11.14 11.43
C LYS A 109 4.41 -9.68 11.48
N ARG A 110 3.84 -8.78 10.69
CA ARG A 110 4.16 -7.34 10.61
C ARG A 110 5.66 -7.06 10.55
N ARG A 111 6.39 -7.85 9.78
CA ARG A 111 7.82 -7.63 9.53
C ARG A 111 8.04 -7.21 8.10
N VAL A 112 8.73 -6.10 7.92
CA VAL A 112 9.17 -5.58 6.63
C VAL A 112 10.68 -5.69 6.53
N ILE A 113 11.18 -6.11 5.36
CA ILE A 113 12.61 -6.29 5.09
C ILE A 113 12.89 -5.83 3.67
N GLY A 114 13.97 -5.10 3.46
CA GLY A 114 14.34 -4.50 2.18
C GLY A 114 13.76 -3.08 2.06
N PHE A 115 12.97 -2.82 1.03
CA PHE A 115 12.49 -1.48 0.69
C PHE A 115 13.64 -0.46 0.61
N ASP A 116 13.51 0.70 1.23
CA ASP A 116 14.58 1.72 1.27
C ASP A 116 15.46 1.62 2.54
N ASP A 117 15.49 0.46 3.19
CA ASP A 117 16.36 0.11 4.33
C ASP A 117 16.16 0.98 5.59
N LEU A 118 14.99 1.61 5.73
CA LEU A 118 14.72 2.42 6.91
C LEU A 118 14.37 1.58 8.14
N VAL A 119 13.67 0.45 7.97
CA VAL A 119 13.12 -0.34 9.08
C VAL A 119 13.82 -1.68 9.25
N ASN A 120 13.75 -2.58 8.27
CA ASN A 120 14.25 -3.96 8.35
C ASN A 120 13.85 -4.65 9.65
N GLY A 121 12.57 -4.72 9.95
CA GLY A 121 12.11 -5.27 11.22
C GLY A 121 10.61 -5.26 11.41
N TYR A 122 10.22 -5.32 12.67
CA TYR A 122 8.83 -5.31 13.09
C TYR A 122 8.21 -3.91 12.97
N THR A 123 7.02 -3.84 12.40
CA THR A 123 6.26 -2.60 12.17
C THR A 123 4.89 -2.62 12.87
N GLY A 124 4.78 -3.35 14.00
CA GLY A 124 3.54 -3.35 14.77
C GLY A 124 3.19 -1.97 15.30
N LEU A 125 1.89 -1.74 15.44
CA LEU A 125 1.33 -0.49 15.93
C LEU A 125 1.14 -0.49 17.44
N GLU A 126 1.38 -1.64 18.08
CA GLU A 126 1.30 -1.77 19.52
C GLU A 126 2.49 -1.05 20.18
N ASP A 127 2.21 -0.24 21.17
CA ASP A 127 3.21 0.44 22.00
C ASP A 127 3.86 -0.54 22.98
N LEU A 128 4.50 -1.57 22.43
CA LEU A 128 5.29 -2.50 23.23
C LEU A 128 6.72 -1.97 23.38
N PRO A 129 7.23 -1.79 24.61
CA PRO A 129 8.57 -1.24 24.84
C PRO A 129 9.69 -1.97 24.09
N SER A 130 9.52 -3.26 23.81
CA SER A 130 10.47 -4.08 23.04
C SER A 130 10.62 -3.69 21.57
N PHE A 131 9.67 -2.93 20.99
CA PHE A 131 9.69 -2.51 19.59
C PHE A 131 10.07 -1.04 19.37
N TYR A 132 10.06 -0.23 20.41
CA TYR A 132 10.48 1.18 20.38
C TYR A 132 11.85 1.42 19.74
N PRO A 133 12.90 0.63 20.01
CA PRO A 133 14.21 0.87 19.43
C PRO A 133 14.20 0.87 17.90
N LYS A 134 13.43 -0.04 17.26
CA LYS A 134 13.34 -0.10 15.80
C LYS A 134 12.60 1.08 15.19
N LYS A 135 11.51 1.50 15.80
CA LYS A 135 10.75 2.69 15.37
C LYS A 135 11.61 3.95 15.48
N ILE A 136 12.29 4.15 16.61
CA ILE A 136 13.19 5.29 16.83
C ILE A 136 14.33 5.29 15.80
N GLU A 137 14.96 4.13 15.56
CA GLU A 137 16.01 4.00 14.55
C GLU A 137 15.49 4.34 13.13
N ALA A 138 14.30 3.86 12.77
CA ALA A 138 13.70 4.14 11.49
C ALA A 138 13.44 5.65 11.28
N PHE A 139 12.94 6.33 12.32
CA PHE A 139 12.72 7.79 12.25
C PHE A 139 14.03 8.57 12.19
N ARG A 140 15.08 8.10 12.87
CA ARG A 140 16.42 8.67 12.76
C ARG A 140 16.94 8.54 11.32
N ARG A 141 16.91 7.33 10.75
CA ARG A 141 17.34 7.06 9.35
C ARG A 141 16.53 7.88 8.35
N MET A 142 15.21 7.97 8.52
CA MET A 142 14.33 8.78 7.69
C MET A 142 14.85 10.23 7.58
N ARG A 143 15.21 10.85 8.71
CA ARG A 143 15.75 12.21 8.74
C ARG A 143 17.16 12.30 8.14
N GLU A 144 18.05 11.39 8.51
CA GLU A 144 19.44 11.34 8.02
C GLU A 144 19.52 11.15 6.50
N TYR A 145 18.61 10.35 5.92
CA TYR A 145 18.59 10.09 4.48
C TYR A 145 17.74 11.10 3.69
N GLY A 146 17.23 12.13 4.36
CA GLY A 146 16.50 13.23 3.72
C GLY A 146 15.13 12.84 3.18
N PHE A 147 14.45 11.91 3.83
CA PHE A 147 13.06 11.61 3.52
C PHE A 147 12.17 12.72 4.09
N LYS A 148 11.39 13.35 3.21
CA LYS A 148 10.50 14.44 3.62
C LYS A 148 9.36 13.91 4.46
N SER A 149 9.13 14.58 5.59
CA SER A 149 8.00 14.28 6.48
C SER A 149 7.53 15.57 7.13
N VAL A 150 6.25 15.86 7.00
CA VAL A 150 5.57 16.97 7.67
C VAL A 150 4.31 16.45 8.32
N PRO A 151 3.99 16.86 9.56
CA PRO A 151 2.69 16.64 10.15
C PRO A 151 1.59 17.22 9.24
N GLU A 152 0.45 16.57 9.18
CA GLU A 152 -0.64 16.95 8.27
C GLU A 152 -1.14 18.39 8.54
N ASP A 153 -1.20 18.78 9.82
CA ASP A 153 -1.61 20.13 10.23
C ASP A 153 -0.66 21.24 9.73
N GLU A 154 0.63 20.94 9.64
CA GLU A 154 1.65 21.87 9.11
C GLU A 154 1.63 21.92 7.59
N ALA A 155 1.40 20.79 6.92
CA ALA A 155 1.32 20.71 5.47
C ALA A 155 0.14 21.52 4.92
N ASP A 156 -1.02 21.45 5.57
CA ASP A 156 -2.21 22.24 5.19
C ASP A 156 -1.98 23.74 5.40
N ALA A 157 -1.29 24.14 6.45
CA ALA A 157 -0.95 25.54 6.73
C ALA A 157 0.02 26.11 5.65
N GLU A 158 1.05 25.36 5.26
CA GLU A 158 2.00 25.76 4.23
C GLU A 158 1.37 25.84 2.83
N TYR A 159 0.53 24.86 2.49
CA TYR A 159 -0.20 24.87 1.21
C TYR A 159 -1.10 26.09 1.09
N THR A 160 -1.86 26.41 2.13
CA THR A 160 -2.74 27.58 2.17
C THR A 160 -1.97 28.89 2.03
N GLN A 161 -0.81 29.02 2.69
CA GLN A 161 0.04 30.20 2.58
C GLN A 161 0.66 30.37 1.19
N ASN A 162 1.02 29.28 0.51
CA ASN A 162 1.61 29.30 -0.81
C ASN A 162 0.58 29.61 -1.92
N GLN A 163 -0.69 29.22 -1.73
CA GLN A 163 -1.77 29.61 -2.64
C GLN A 163 -2.14 31.10 -2.51
N ALA A 164 -2.06 31.64 -1.31
CA ALA A 164 -2.33 33.07 -1.07
C ALA A 164 -1.26 34.04 -1.63
N LYS A 165 -0.08 33.52 -2.03
CA LYS A 165 1.03 34.29 -2.60
C LYS A 165 1.08 34.25 -4.14
N LYS A 166 0.19 33.54 -4.79
CA LYS A 166 0.00 33.49 -6.25
C LYS A 166 -1.15 34.37 -6.70
#